data_2d49d3f04aac2d490d724bea28298ccb
#
_entry.id   2d49d3f04aac2d490d724bea28298ccb
#
_cell.length_a   1.000
_cell.length_b   1.000
_cell.length_c   1.000
_cell.angle_alpha   90.00
_cell.angle_beta   90.00
_cell.angle_gamma   90.00
#
_symmetry.space_group_name_H-M   'P 1'
#
loop_
_entity.id
_entity.type
_entity.pdbx_description
1 polymer ?
#
loop_
_entity_poly.entity_id
_entity_poly.type
_entity_poly.pdbx_seq_one_letter_code
_entity_poly.pdbx_strand_id
1 'polypeptide(L)'
;MWGVCSTKPRQTDLAITNLARQGYGTFNPIFEKRKLDRRRKLITVNEPLFLNYLFIELLDGQRWPPINSTYGINKLGAELRRIAT
;
A
#
# COMPACT_ATOMS: atom_id res chain seq x y z
N MET A 1 3.93 -3.51 15.41
CA MET A 1 2.70 -2.72 15.31
C MET A 1 2.40 -2.43 13.86
N TRP A 2 1.18 -2.56 13.48
CA TRP A 2 0.74 -2.28 12.11
C TRP A 2 0.04 -0.93 12.02
N GLY A 3 0.21 -0.27 10.91
CA GLY A 3 -0.50 0.93 10.59
C GLY A 3 -1.05 0.88 9.18
N VAL A 4 -1.92 1.81 8.85
CA VAL A 4 -2.45 1.96 7.51
C VAL A 4 -2.20 3.39 7.04
N CYS A 5 -1.80 3.54 5.79
CA CYS A 5 -1.68 4.85 5.16
C CYS A 5 -2.34 4.84 3.80
N SER A 6 -2.71 6.02 3.32
CA SER A 6 -3.21 6.17 1.97
C SER A 6 -2.03 6.43 1.02
N THR A 7 -2.17 5.94 -0.20
CA THR A 7 -1.21 6.17 -1.27
C THR A 7 -1.82 7.06 -2.34
N LYS A 8 -0.97 7.74 -3.09
CA LYS A 8 -1.44 8.49 -4.26
C LYS A 8 -1.91 7.51 -5.33
N PRO A 9 -2.89 7.89 -6.16
CA PRO A 9 -3.36 7.03 -7.24
C PRO A 9 -2.21 6.54 -8.12
N ARG A 10 -2.20 5.24 -8.42
CA ARG A 10 -1.19 4.58 -9.25
C ARG A 10 0.25 4.63 -8.71
N GLN A 11 0.44 5.04 -7.45
CA GLN A 11 1.76 5.15 -6.85
C GLN A 11 1.98 4.18 -5.68
N THR A 12 1.10 3.20 -5.52
CA THR A 12 1.23 2.23 -4.43
C THR A 12 2.53 1.44 -4.54
N ASP A 13 2.87 0.96 -5.73
CA ASP A 13 4.12 0.21 -5.93
C ASP A 13 5.36 1.07 -5.68
N LEU A 14 5.31 2.33 -6.08
CA LEU A 14 6.38 3.28 -5.78
C LEU A 14 6.54 3.47 -4.28
N ALA A 15 5.43 3.62 -3.56
CA ALA A 15 5.44 3.76 -2.11
C ALA A 15 6.04 2.52 -1.45
N ILE A 16 5.65 1.32 -1.87
CA ILE A 16 6.17 0.06 -1.35
C ILE A 16 7.69 -0.01 -1.54
N THR A 17 8.17 0.29 -2.72
CA THR A 17 9.60 0.27 -3.03
C THR A 17 10.38 1.26 -2.15
N ASN A 18 9.87 2.47 -2.02
CA ASN A 18 10.54 3.51 -1.24
C ASN A 18 10.50 3.24 0.25
N LEU A 19 9.41 2.66 0.75
CA LEU A 19 9.33 2.24 2.15
C LEU A 19 10.29 1.08 2.45
N ALA A 20 10.39 0.12 1.54
CA ALA A 20 11.33 -0.99 1.70
C ALA A 20 12.78 -0.51 1.78
N ARG A 21 13.14 0.51 1.00
CA ARG A 21 14.48 1.13 1.07
C ARG A 21 14.78 1.76 2.43
N GLN A 22 13.76 2.18 3.15
CA GLN A 22 13.89 2.75 4.48
C GLN A 22 13.77 1.70 5.60
N GLY A 23 13.59 0.43 5.24
CA GLY A 23 13.48 -0.66 6.18
C GLY A 23 12.08 -0.95 6.71
N TYR A 24 11.04 -0.36 6.13
CA TYR A 24 9.67 -0.64 6.55
C TYR A 24 9.10 -1.85 5.82
N GLY A 25 8.50 -2.77 6.56
CA GLY A 25 7.70 -3.85 6.00
C GLY A 25 6.34 -3.34 5.57
N THR A 26 5.84 -3.86 4.47
CA THR A 26 4.54 -3.47 3.93
C THR A 26 3.71 -4.69 3.60
N PHE A 27 2.39 -4.53 3.63
CA PHE A 27 1.45 -5.54 3.20
C PHE A 27 0.36 -4.87 2.36
N ASN A 28 0.24 -5.34 1.13
CA ASN A 28 -0.78 -4.87 0.20
C ASN A 28 -1.59 -6.08 -0.26
N PRO A 29 -2.70 -6.40 0.44
CA PRO A 29 -3.49 -7.57 0.07
C PRO A 29 -4.04 -7.42 -1.34
N ILE A 30 -3.87 -8.45 -2.12
CA ILE A 30 -4.38 -8.53 -3.48
C ILE A 30 -5.34 -9.71 -3.59
N PHE A 31 -6.26 -9.63 -4.53
CA PHE A 31 -7.15 -10.74 -4.86
C PHE A 31 -7.18 -10.96 -6.36
N GLU A 32 -7.47 -12.20 -6.73
CA GLU A 32 -7.66 -12.56 -8.12
C GLU A 32 -9.09 -12.22 -8.54
N LYS A 33 -9.20 -11.54 -9.66
CA LYS A 33 -10.48 -11.21 -10.25
C LYS A 33 -10.50 -11.67 -11.69
N ARG A 34 -11.58 -12.32 -12.11
CA ARG A 34 -11.79 -12.68 -13.50
C ARG A 34 -12.50 -11.55 -14.21
N LYS A 35 -11.92 -11.12 -15.32
CA LYS A 35 -12.48 -10.08 -16.18
C LYS A 35 -12.50 -10.55 -17.62
N LEU A 36 -13.43 -10.00 -18.40
CA LEU A 36 -13.41 -10.18 -19.85
C LEU A 36 -12.49 -9.12 -20.45
N ASP A 37 -11.57 -9.54 -21.30
CA ASP A 37 -10.75 -8.62 -22.06
C ASP A 37 -11.51 -8.01 -23.25
N ARG A 38 -10.85 -7.20 -24.06
CA ARG A 38 -11.45 -6.59 -25.25
C ARG A 38 -11.89 -7.61 -26.29
N ARG A 39 -11.32 -8.80 -26.27
CA ARG A 39 -11.64 -9.92 -27.16
C ARG A 39 -12.66 -10.87 -26.55
N ARG A 40 -13.27 -10.49 -25.43
CA ARG A 40 -14.20 -11.30 -24.65
C ARG A 40 -13.62 -12.62 -24.17
N LYS A 41 -12.29 -12.66 -23.98
CA LYS A 41 -11.63 -13.78 -23.31
C LYS A 41 -11.64 -13.55 -21.81
N LEU A 42 -11.88 -14.62 -21.07
CA LEU A 42 -11.79 -14.57 -19.62
C LEU A 42 -10.33 -14.58 -19.20
N ILE A 43 -9.92 -13.51 -18.53
CA ILE A 43 -8.57 -13.38 -18.00
C ILE A 43 -8.62 -13.24 -16.48
N THR A 44 -7.54 -13.65 -15.82
CA THR A 44 -7.37 -13.45 -14.38
C THR A 44 -6.44 -12.26 -14.17
N VAL A 45 -6.88 -11.32 -13.36
CA VAL A 45 -6.07 -10.16 -12.97
C VAL A 45 -5.95 -10.10 -11.46
N ASN A 46 -4.81 -9.63 -10.98
CA ASN A 46 -4.58 -9.39 -9.56
C ASN A 46 -4.85 -7.92 -9.27
N GLU A 47 -5.74 -7.67 -8.34
CA GLU A 47 -6.11 -6.31 -7.94
C GLU A 47 -5.89 -6.12 -6.44
N PRO A 48 -5.48 -4.90 -6.01
CA PRO A 48 -5.43 -4.60 -4.58
C PRO A 48 -6.81 -4.74 -3.94
N LEU A 49 -6.86 -5.35 -2.77
CA LEU A 49 -8.10 -5.47 -2.02
C LEU A 49 -8.60 -4.10 -1.57
N PHE A 50 -7.67 -3.23 -1.17
CA PHE A 50 -7.96 -1.85 -0.78
C PHE A 50 -7.20 -0.90 -1.72
N LEU A 51 -7.92 -0.24 -2.59
CA LEU A 51 -7.33 0.70 -3.55
C LEU A 51 -6.79 1.94 -2.81
N ASN A 52 -5.56 2.33 -3.11
CA ASN A 52 -4.90 3.49 -2.51
C ASN A 52 -4.67 3.40 -1.01
N TYR A 53 -4.61 2.20 -0.45
CA TYR A 53 -4.27 1.97 0.95
C TYR A 53 -3.16 0.93 1.05
N LEU A 54 -2.33 1.09 2.06
CA LEU A 54 -1.19 0.22 2.28
C LEU A 54 -1.03 -0.04 3.77
N PHE A 55 -0.85 -1.30 4.14
CA PHE A 55 -0.52 -1.67 5.51
C PHE A 55 0.99 -1.62 5.70
N ILE A 56 1.44 -1.01 6.78
CA ILE A 56 2.86 -0.85 7.10
C ILE A 56 3.13 -1.45 8.47
N GLU A 57 4.15 -2.30 8.54
CA GLU A 57 4.63 -2.84 9.80
C GLU A 57 5.70 -1.92 10.38
N LEU A 58 5.49 -1.49 11.62
CA LEU A 58 6.47 -0.74 12.39
C LEU A 58 7.09 -1.64 13.43
N LEU A 59 8.37 -1.85 13.29
CA LEU A 59 9.18 -2.56 14.27
C LEU A 59 9.62 -1.60 15.38
N ASP A 60 10.12 -2.15 16.49
CA ASP A 60 10.63 -1.35 17.58
C ASP A 60 11.73 -0.40 17.11
N GLY A 61 11.62 0.87 17.50
CA GLY A 61 12.56 1.92 17.09
C GLY A 61 12.27 2.60 15.77
N GLN A 62 11.33 2.12 14.99
CA GLN A 62 10.93 2.79 13.76
C GLN A 62 9.93 3.92 14.06
N ARG A 63 9.99 4.97 13.26
CA ARG A 63 9.19 6.19 13.44
C ARG A 63 8.23 6.42 12.27
N TRP A 64 7.13 7.10 12.57
CA TRP A 64 6.13 7.47 11.59
C TRP A 64 6.52 8.58 10.61
N PRO A 65 7.17 9.68 11.04
CA PRO A 65 7.39 10.83 10.15
C PRO A 65 8.07 10.52 8.82
N PRO A 66 9.07 9.62 8.74
CA PRO A 66 9.67 9.27 7.46
C PRO A 66 8.69 8.67 6.46
N ILE A 67 7.65 7.99 6.95
CA ILE A 67 6.63 7.39 6.08
C ILE A 67 5.86 8.47 5.36
N ASN A 68 5.45 9.52 6.06
CA ASN A 68 4.71 10.64 5.46
C ASN A 68 5.53 11.40 4.41
N SER A 69 6.84 11.33 4.49
CA SER A 69 7.74 11.98 3.53
C SER A 69 8.12 11.08 2.36
N THR A 70 7.63 9.86 2.33
CA THR A 70 7.94 8.89 1.28
C THR A 70 7.15 9.19 0.02
N TYR A 71 7.80 9.14 -1.14
CA TYR A 71 7.12 9.28 -2.42
C TYR A 71 6.10 8.16 -2.62
N GLY A 72 4.94 8.53 -3.11
CA GLY A 72 3.82 7.61 -3.30
C GLY A 72 2.83 7.64 -2.14
N ILE A 73 3.22 8.13 -0.98
CA ILE A 73 2.33 8.34 0.15
C ILE A 73 1.57 9.65 -0.02
N ASN A 74 0.27 9.61 0.23
CA ASN A 74 -0.58 10.79 0.11
C ASN A 74 -0.43 11.68 1.35
N LYS A 75 0.28 12.79 1.21
CA LYS A 75 0.54 13.71 2.31
C LYS A 75 -0.70 14.44 2.81
N LEU A 76 -1.69 14.66 1.95
CA LEU A 76 -2.90 15.41 2.30
C LEU A 76 -3.94 14.55 3.00
N GLY A 77 -3.93 13.27 2.79
CA GLY A 77 -4.87 12.34 3.40
C GLY A 77 -4.19 11.23 4.19
N ALA A 78 -2.89 11.36 4.43
CA ALA A 78 -2.13 10.33 5.10
C ALA A 78 -2.43 10.37 6.60
N GLU A 79 -3.47 9.69 6.97
CA GLU A 79 -3.67 9.33 8.36
C GLU A 79 -3.06 7.97 8.60
N LEU A 80 -2.02 7.97 9.41
CA LEU A 80 -1.45 6.74 9.91
C LEU A 80 -2.29 6.31 11.09
N ARG A 81 -3.10 5.30 10.90
CA ARG A 81 -3.92 4.73 11.95
C ARG A 81 -3.28 3.45 12.45
N ARG A 82 -3.20 3.33 13.78
CA ARG A 82 -2.78 2.08 14.40
C ARG A 82 -3.89 1.05 14.23
N ILE A 83 -3.50 -0.12 13.77
CA ILE A 83 -4.39 -1.27 13.76
C ILE A 83 -4.00 -2.12 14.97
N ALA A 84 -4.97 -2.39 15.82
CA ALA A 84 -4.77 -3.30 16.94
C ALA A 84 -4.50 -4.70 16.40
N THR A 85 -3.40 -5.28 16.80
CA THR A 85 -3.06 -6.67 16.45
C THR A 85 -3.52 -7.61 17.53
#